data_d74a61743d9900c7a8eeeb1b5815eed3
#
_entry.id   d74a61743d9900c7a8eeeb1b5815eed3
#
_cell.length_a   1.000
_cell.length_b   1.000
_cell.length_c   1.000
_cell.angle_alpha   90.00
_cell.angle_beta   90.00
_cell.angle_gamma   90.00
#
_symmetry.space_group_name_H-M   'P 1'
#
loop_
_entity.id
_entity.type
_entity.pdbx_description
1 polymer ?
#
loop_
_entity_poly.entity_id
_entity_poly.type
_entity_poly.pdbx_seq_one_letter_code
_entity_poly.pdbx_strand_id
1 'polypeptide(L)'
;MNIRIRKAGPATILDLEGPLKLGKDEEGFRSQVQQLVDAGSTHVAINLAGVTDLDSSGIGSLVRAFTTLKRAGGKCTYFSATKRILMLLKMVRLDTVLDLAEDEATALTRI
;
A
#
# COMPACT_ATOMS: atom_id res chain seq x y z
N MET A 1 -3.75 -12.58 4.79
CA MET A 1 -2.99 -11.83 3.77
C MET A 1 -1.52 -12.20 3.85
N ASN A 2 -0.89 -12.41 2.74
CA ASN A 2 0.54 -12.63 2.68
C ASN A 2 1.24 -11.34 2.24
N ILE A 3 2.35 -10.99 2.88
CA ILE A 3 3.11 -9.78 2.60
C ILE A 3 4.57 -10.14 2.38
N ARG A 4 5.10 -9.81 1.20
CA ARG A 4 6.52 -10.00 0.88
C ARG A 4 7.19 -8.64 0.81
N ILE A 5 8.38 -8.54 1.39
CA ILE A 5 9.18 -7.31 1.36
C ILE A 5 10.31 -7.49 0.36
N ARG A 6 10.48 -6.52 -0.54
CA ARG A 6 11.60 -6.46 -1.48
C ARG A 6 12.27 -5.10 -1.40
N LYS A 7 13.54 -5.04 -1.74
CA LYS A 7 14.28 -3.78 -1.85
C LYS A 7 14.51 -3.43 -3.31
N ALA A 8 14.39 -2.15 -3.64
CA ALA A 8 14.65 -1.62 -4.97
C ALA A 8 15.39 -0.29 -4.81
N GLY A 9 16.73 -0.34 -4.71
CA GLY A 9 17.54 0.83 -4.40
C GLY A 9 17.16 1.40 -3.04
N PRO A 10 16.86 2.70 -2.93
CA PRO A 10 16.46 3.31 -1.67
C PRO A 10 15.01 2.99 -1.29
N ALA A 11 14.24 2.40 -2.20
CA ALA A 11 12.83 2.09 -1.97
C ALA A 11 12.64 0.70 -1.38
N THR A 12 11.56 0.54 -0.63
CA THR A 12 11.06 -0.74 -0.14
C THR A 12 9.77 -1.06 -0.87
N ILE A 13 9.62 -2.29 -1.34
CA ILE A 13 8.40 -2.74 -2.00
C ILE A 13 7.70 -3.74 -1.12
N LEU A 14 6.40 -3.54 -0.91
CA LEU A 14 5.53 -4.52 -0.26
C LEU A 14 4.64 -5.17 -1.32
N ASP A 15 4.78 -6.47 -1.51
CA ASP A 15 3.87 -7.25 -2.35
C ASP A 15 2.78 -7.82 -1.46
N LEU A 16 1.55 -7.37 -1.66
CA LEU A 16 0.40 -7.85 -0.90
C LEU A 16 -0.34 -8.93 -1.69
N GLU A 17 -0.68 -10.03 -1.03
CA GLU A 17 -1.43 -11.12 -1.65
C GLU A 17 -2.61 -11.53 -0.76
N GLY A 18 -3.78 -11.64 -1.36
CA GLY A 18 -5.01 -12.06 -0.70
C GLY A 18 -5.92 -10.89 -0.37
N PRO A 19 -7.00 -11.16 0.36
CA PRO A 19 -7.91 -10.09 0.77
C PRO A 19 -7.28 -9.24 1.86
N LEU A 20 -7.62 -7.95 1.86
CA LEU A 20 -7.23 -7.04 2.93
C LEU A 20 -8.50 -6.59 3.65
N LYS A 21 -8.84 -7.30 4.72
CA LYS A 21 -10.09 -7.13 5.46
C LYS A 21 -9.84 -6.97 6.95
N LEU A 22 -10.89 -6.57 7.68
CA LEU A 22 -10.86 -6.43 9.11
C LEU A 22 -10.31 -7.69 9.79
N GLY A 23 -9.50 -7.50 10.81
CA GLY A 23 -8.89 -8.56 11.61
C GLY A 23 -7.44 -8.76 11.26
N LYS A 24 -7.03 -10.02 11.07
CA LYS A 24 -5.60 -10.36 10.88
C LYS A 24 -4.98 -9.72 9.65
N ASP A 25 -5.73 -9.56 8.57
CA ASP A 25 -5.22 -8.93 7.35
C ASP A 25 -4.82 -7.48 7.61
N GLU A 26 -5.75 -6.70 8.15
CA GLU A 26 -5.53 -5.28 8.45
C GLU A 26 -4.45 -5.10 9.51
N GLU A 27 -4.50 -5.91 10.56
CA GLU A 27 -3.51 -5.85 11.64
C GLU A 27 -2.11 -6.17 11.14
N GLY A 28 -1.95 -7.19 10.31
CA GLY A 28 -0.66 -7.58 9.73
C GLY A 28 -0.09 -6.51 8.82
N PHE A 29 -0.93 -5.90 8.00
CA PHE A 29 -0.50 -4.83 7.11
C PHE A 29 -0.07 -3.59 7.93
N ARG A 30 -0.87 -3.19 8.90
CA ARG A 30 -0.55 -2.05 9.77
C ARG A 30 0.76 -2.29 10.53
N SER A 31 0.94 -3.47 11.09
CA SER A 31 2.16 -3.84 11.81
C SER A 31 3.39 -3.77 10.91
N GLN A 32 3.26 -4.27 9.68
CA GLN A 32 4.37 -4.24 8.72
C GLN A 32 4.78 -2.82 8.37
N VAL A 33 3.80 -1.94 8.12
CA VAL A 33 4.08 -0.53 7.83
C VAL A 33 4.76 0.14 9.01
N GLN A 34 4.29 -0.12 10.23
CA GLN A 34 4.89 0.46 11.43
C GLN A 34 6.33 0.00 11.62
N GLN A 35 6.62 -1.27 11.36
CA GLN A 35 7.99 -1.78 11.43
C GLN A 35 8.91 -1.08 10.44
N LEU A 36 8.42 -0.80 9.23
CA LEU A 36 9.20 -0.06 8.24
C LEU A 36 9.49 1.37 8.70
N VAL A 37 8.50 2.04 9.26
CA VAL A 37 8.67 3.39 9.81
C VAL A 37 9.70 3.38 10.94
N ASP A 38 9.59 2.42 11.85
CA ASP A 38 10.52 2.29 12.99
C ASP A 38 11.95 2.01 12.53
N ALA A 39 12.11 1.32 11.42
CA ALA A 39 13.41 1.03 10.84
C ALA A 39 13.97 2.16 9.94
N GLY A 40 13.21 3.23 9.75
CA GLY A 40 13.59 4.32 8.86
C GLY A 40 13.38 4.03 7.37
N SER A 41 12.74 2.93 7.03
CA SER A 41 12.44 2.54 5.63
C SER A 41 11.11 3.14 5.20
N THR A 42 11.10 4.45 4.94
CA THR A 42 9.87 5.23 4.77
C THR A 42 9.52 5.56 3.32
N HIS A 43 10.34 5.15 2.36
CA HIS A 43 10.06 5.28 0.92
C HIS A 43 9.54 3.93 0.42
N VAL A 44 8.22 3.81 0.32
CA VAL A 44 7.56 2.52 0.15
C VAL A 44 6.64 2.53 -1.07
N ALA A 45 6.81 1.52 -1.93
CA ALA A 45 5.89 1.22 -3.02
C ALA A 45 5.13 -0.05 -2.65
N ILE A 46 3.83 -0.02 -2.76
CA ILE A 46 2.96 -1.13 -2.34
C ILE A 46 2.26 -1.72 -3.55
N ASN A 47 2.55 -2.98 -3.83
CA ASN A 47 2.01 -3.73 -4.96
C ASN A 47 0.64 -4.29 -4.60
N LEU A 48 -0.38 -3.85 -5.33
CA LEU A 48 -1.76 -4.29 -5.13
C LEU A 48 -2.21 -5.37 -6.12
N ALA A 49 -1.32 -5.84 -7.00
CA ALA A 49 -1.70 -6.81 -8.03
C ALA A 49 -2.30 -8.11 -7.44
N GLY A 50 -1.82 -8.52 -6.28
CA GLY A 50 -2.29 -9.73 -5.59
C GLY A 50 -3.44 -9.51 -4.62
N VAL A 51 -3.90 -8.28 -4.44
CA VAL A 51 -5.03 -8.00 -3.52
C VAL A 51 -6.33 -8.38 -4.20
N THR A 52 -7.05 -9.32 -3.59
CA THR A 52 -8.25 -9.92 -4.19
C THR A 52 -9.53 -9.23 -3.76
N ASP A 53 -9.54 -8.59 -2.60
CA ASP A 53 -10.72 -7.89 -2.11
C ASP A 53 -10.35 -6.90 -1.00
N LEU A 54 -11.24 -5.92 -0.78
CA LEU A 54 -11.13 -4.92 0.29
C LEU A 54 -12.49 -4.75 0.94
N ASP A 55 -12.52 -4.63 2.26
CA ASP A 55 -13.67 -4.07 2.97
C ASP A 55 -13.35 -2.64 3.41
N SER A 56 -14.26 -2.01 4.14
CA SER A 56 -14.05 -0.63 4.61
C SER A 56 -12.82 -0.50 5.52
N SER A 57 -12.53 -1.52 6.31
CA SER A 57 -11.33 -1.54 7.17
C SER A 57 -10.06 -1.64 6.34
N GLY A 58 -10.06 -2.47 5.29
CA GLY A 58 -8.94 -2.57 4.36
C GLY A 58 -8.69 -1.27 3.63
N ILE A 59 -9.74 -0.64 3.12
CA ILE A 59 -9.65 0.67 2.48
C ILE A 59 -9.05 1.70 3.47
N GLY A 60 -9.56 1.73 4.69
CA GLY A 60 -9.05 2.62 5.73
C GLY A 60 -7.57 2.37 6.05
N SER A 61 -7.14 1.11 6.03
CA SER A 61 -5.73 0.79 6.28
C SER A 61 -4.80 1.27 5.16
N LEU A 62 -5.27 1.29 3.92
CA LEU A 62 -4.50 1.88 2.81
C LEU A 62 -4.29 3.38 3.02
N VAL A 63 -5.33 4.08 3.48
CA VAL A 63 -5.24 5.51 3.78
C VAL A 63 -4.30 5.75 4.96
N ARG A 64 -4.42 4.96 6.02
CA ARG A 64 -3.55 5.11 7.20
C ARG A 64 -2.08 4.85 6.87
N ALA A 65 -1.79 3.84 6.06
CA ALA A 65 -0.42 3.56 5.64
C ALA A 65 0.18 4.74 4.88
N PHE A 66 -0.58 5.28 3.93
CA PHE A 66 -0.19 6.45 3.16
C PHE A 66 0.14 7.63 4.07
N THR A 67 -0.77 7.94 4.99
CA THR A 67 -0.60 9.05 5.93
C THR A 67 0.57 8.83 6.88
N THR A 68 0.71 7.60 7.42
CA THR A 68 1.80 7.26 8.35
C THR A 68 3.17 7.44 7.70
N LEU A 69 3.34 6.94 6.48
CA LEU A 69 4.60 7.05 5.76
C LEU A 69 4.93 8.51 5.41
N LYS A 70 3.94 9.27 4.99
CA LYS A 70 4.15 10.70 4.68
C LYS A 70 4.50 11.51 5.92
N ARG A 71 3.84 11.25 7.04
CA ARG A 71 4.16 11.93 8.31
C ARG A 71 5.56 11.59 8.82
N ALA A 72 6.05 10.41 8.49
CA ALA A 72 7.40 10.01 8.85
C ALA A 72 8.47 10.63 7.93
N GLY A 73 8.07 11.51 7.01
CA GLY A 73 8.99 12.15 6.08
C GLY A 73 9.27 11.33 4.83
N GLY A 74 8.53 10.23 4.64
CA GLY A 74 8.71 9.35 3.51
C GLY A 74 7.71 9.56 2.39
N LYS A 75 7.55 8.54 1.58
CA LYS A 75 6.63 8.51 0.44
C LYS A 75 5.94 7.16 0.37
N CYS A 76 4.73 7.15 -0.18
CA CYS A 76 3.95 5.93 -0.36
C CYS A 76 3.24 6.00 -1.70
N THR A 77 3.53 5.04 -2.57
CA THR A 77 2.85 4.90 -3.86
C THR A 77 2.31 3.48 -3.97
N TYR A 78 1.05 3.35 -4.32
CA TYR A 78 0.41 2.07 -4.61
C TYR A 78 0.49 1.82 -6.11
N PHE A 79 0.68 0.56 -6.52
CA PHE A 79 0.76 0.26 -7.95
C PHE A 79 0.09 -1.06 -8.31
N SER A 80 -0.21 -1.21 -9.59
CA SER A 80 -0.78 -2.43 -10.18
C SER A 80 -2.11 -2.86 -9.56
N ALA A 81 -2.94 -1.91 -9.12
CA ALA A 81 -4.28 -2.24 -8.63
C ALA A 81 -5.07 -2.92 -9.75
N THR A 82 -5.74 -4.02 -9.43
CA THR A 82 -6.65 -4.68 -10.38
C THR A 82 -7.84 -3.75 -10.69
N LYS A 83 -8.57 -4.04 -11.77
CA LYS A 83 -9.77 -3.27 -12.11
C LYS A 83 -10.76 -3.23 -10.95
N ARG A 84 -10.95 -4.37 -10.27
CA ARG A 84 -11.84 -4.46 -9.11
C ARG A 84 -11.41 -3.52 -7.99
N ILE A 85 -10.15 -3.58 -7.61
CA ILE A 85 -9.63 -2.75 -6.50
C ILE A 85 -9.64 -1.28 -6.90
N LEU A 86 -9.23 -0.96 -8.12
CA LEU A 86 -9.25 0.41 -8.60
C LEU A 86 -10.67 0.98 -8.59
N MET A 87 -11.65 0.17 -9.00
CA MET A 87 -13.06 0.58 -8.98
C MET A 87 -13.54 0.86 -7.56
N LEU A 88 -13.19 0.00 -6.58
CA LEU A 88 -13.53 0.22 -5.19
C LEU A 88 -12.94 1.53 -4.66
N LEU A 89 -11.68 1.80 -4.98
CA LEU A 89 -11.02 3.05 -4.56
C LEU A 89 -11.67 4.27 -5.20
N LYS A 90 -12.05 4.19 -6.48
CA LYS A 90 -12.74 5.29 -7.19
C LYS A 90 -14.13 5.55 -6.61
N MET A 91 -14.85 4.50 -6.22
CA MET A 91 -16.19 4.65 -5.63
C MET A 91 -16.18 5.47 -4.35
N VAL A 92 -15.10 5.41 -3.58
CA VAL A 92 -14.92 6.20 -2.35
C VAL A 92 -13.99 7.39 -2.57
N ARG A 93 -13.66 7.71 -3.80
CA ARG A 93 -12.85 8.86 -4.23
C ARG A 93 -11.42 8.88 -3.67
N LEU A 94 -10.86 7.72 -3.38
CA LEU A 94 -9.48 7.61 -2.90
C LEU A 94 -8.45 7.64 -4.02
N ASP A 95 -8.87 7.47 -5.28
CA ASP A 95 -8.01 7.64 -6.43
C ASP A 95 -7.44 9.05 -6.55
N THR A 96 -8.07 10.05 -5.90
CA THR A 96 -7.58 11.43 -5.85
C THR A 96 -6.76 11.73 -4.59
N VAL A 97 -6.79 10.84 -3.60
CA VAL A 97 -6.10 11.02 -2.32
C VAL A 97 -4.81 10.20 -2.27
N LEU A 98 -4.89 8.93 -2.68
CA LEU A 98 -3.74 8.04 -2.71
C LEU A 98 -2.92 8.29 -3.98
N ASP A 99 -1.61 8.09 -3.89
CA ASP A 99 -0.76 8.08 -5.07
C ASP A 99 -0.83 6.70 -5.70
N LEU A 100 -1.50 6.61 -6.85
CA LEU A 100 -1.71 5.37 -7.58
C LEU A 100 -0.90 5.40 -8.87
N ALA A 101 -0.02 4.42 -9.04
CA ALA A 101 0.74 4.23 -10.26
C ALA A 101 0.23 3.00 -11.01
N GLU A 102 0.40 2.98 -12.31
CA GLU A 102 -0.06 1.88 -13.16
C GLU A 102 0.76 0.62 -12.94
N ASP A 103 2.08 0.77 -12.76
CA ASP A 103 3.01 -0.35 -12.62
C ASP A 103 4.16 -0.01 -11.67
N GLU A 104 4.98 -1.03 -11.40
CA GLU A 104 6.11 -0.89 -10.48
C GLU A 104 7.14 0.13 -10.97
N ALA A 105 7.48 0.10 -12.25
CA ALA A 105 8.48 1.02 -12.80
C ALA A 105 8.06 2.48 -12.60
N THR A 106 6.81 2.78 -12.88
CA THR A 106 6.25 4.12 -12.67
C THR A 106 6.25 4.49 -11.19
N ALA A 107 5.85 3.57 -10.32
CA ALA A 107 5.85 3.81 -8.88
C ALA A 107 7.24 4.15 -8.35
N LEU A 108 8.26 3.44 -8.80
CA LEU A 108 9.63 3.66 -8.36
C LEU A 108 10.20 5.01 -8.80
N THR A 109 9.66 5.63 -9.85
CA THR A 109 10.06 6.99 -10.23
C THR A 109 9.52 8.06 -9.28
N ARG A 110 8.53 7.72 -8.45
CA ARG A 110 7.86 8.67 -7.55
C ARG A 110 8.32 8.61 -6.11
N ILE A 111 9.21 7.68 -5.79
CA ILE A 111 9.67 7.49 -4.42
C ILE A 111 11.20 7.44 -4.29
#